data_96a40a585c241289e0b90718802b5800
#
_entry.id   96a40a585c241289e0b90718802b5800
#
_cell.length_a   1.000
_cell.length_b   1.000
_cell.length_c   1.000
_cell.angle_alpha   90.00
_cell.angle_beta   90.00
_cell.angle_gamma   90.00
#
_symmetry.space_group_name_H-M   'P 1'
#
loop_
_entity.id
_entity.type
_entity.pdbx_description
1 polymer ?
#
loop_
_entity_poly.entity_id
_entity_poly.type
_entity_poly.pdbx_seq_one_letter_code
_entity_poly.pdbx_strand_id
1 'polypeptide(L)'
;MNKRNFIPLVNYKEYSPEEMVRRSKDFYEDIKQRRTVRHFSNKSVPEEVIKNCLRAAGTAPSGANLQPWQFVVVSDIKIKKEIRLGAEKEEKEFYSKRAPKEWLDALKPLGTNEIKTFLEEAPYLIAIFSKSYDVLPNGEKIKQYYPLESVGIACGILIAAIHNAGLVSLTHTPSPMDFLNEILDRPKNERPFLLLVIGYPAKDAKVPDIKKKNLKEIVSFI
;
A
#
# COMPACT_ATOMS: atom_id res chain seq x y z
N MET A 1 35.69 4.67 -19.96
CA MET A 1 35.19 4.92 -18.57
C MET A 1 34.02 5.89 -18.66
N ASN A 2 32.78 5.42 -18.42
CA ASN A 2 31.63 6.32 -18.37
C ASN A 2 31.84 7.29 -17.21
N LYS A 3 31.88 8.59 -17.49
CA LYS A 3 31.90 9.65 -16.47
C LYS A 3 30.58 9.46 -15.65
N ARG A 4 30.70 9.08 -14.38
CA ARG A 4 29.57 9.11 -13.46
C ARG A 4 29.09 10.54 -13.33
N ASN A 5 27.89 10.83 -13.79
CA ASN A 5 27.31 12.17 -13.65
C ASN A 5 26.78 12.34 -12.21
N PHE A 6 27.56 13.01 -11.37
CA PHE A 6 27.12 13.49 -10.08
C PHE A 6 26.67 14.95 -10.24
N ILE A 7 25.56 15.28 -9.59
CA ILE A 7 25.06 16.65 -9.52
C ILE A 7 25.08 17.11 -8.05
N PRO A 8 25.26 18.41 -7.78
CA PRO A 8 25.17 18.95 -6.42
C PRO A 8 23.80 18.71 -5.81
N LEU A 9 23.74 18.47 -4.50
CA LEU A 9 22.49 18.38 -3.72
C LEU A 9 21.95 19.80 -3.43
N VAL A 10 21.34 20.43 -4.45
CA VAL A 10 20.97 21.86 -4.40
C VAL A 10 19.68 22.16 -3.60
N ASN A 11 18.84 21.14 -3.33
CA ASN A 11 17.55 21.32 -2.66
C ASN A 11 17.58 20.92 -1.19
N TYR A 12 18.77 20.69 -0.62
CA TYR A 12 18.91 20.41 0.81
C TYR A 12 18.65 21.69 1.62
N LYS A 13 17.81 21.54 2.65
CA LYS A 13 17.52 22.62 3.59
C LYS A 13 17.89 22.18 4.99
N GLU A 14 18.83 22.88 5.59
CA GLU A 14 19.20 22.71 7.00
C GLU A 14 18.20 23.44 7.90
N TYR A 15 17.80 22.82 8.99
CA TYR A 15 16.92 23.38 10.00
C TYR A 15 17.65 23.49 11.33
N SER A 16 17.26 24.43 12.19
CA SER A 16 17.74 24.47 13.56
C SER A 16 17.31 23.22 14.34
N PRO A 17 18.02 22.82 15.42
CA PRO A 17 17.63 21.68 16.25
C PRO A 17 16.17 21.76 16.75
N GLU A 18 15.72 22.95 17.15
CA GLU A 18 14.36 23.20 17.65
C GLU A 18 13.34 22.96 16.56
N GLU A 19 13.61 23.45 15.35
CA GLU A 19 12.74 23.25 14.19
C GLU A 19 12.71 21.77 13.76
N MET A 20 13.83 21.05 13.82
CA MET A 20 13.90 19.61 13.55
C MET A 20 13.03 18.83 14.54
N VAL A 21 13.11 19.15 15.85
CA VAL A 21 12.28 18.53 16.89
C VAL A 21 10.81 18.83 16.65
N ARG A 22 10.46 20.08 16.34
CA ARG A 22 9.08 20.47 16.05
C ARG A 22 8.52 19.70 14.86
N ARG A 23 9.21 19.68 13.71
CA ARG A 23 8.75 19.03 12.47
C ARG A 23 8.60 17.53 12.66
N SER A 24 9.55 16.88 13.33
CA SER A 24 9.48 15.43 13.58
C SER A 24 8.31 15.07 14.50
N LYS A 25 8.04 15.92 15.52
CA LYS A 25 6.89 15.77 16.39
C LYS A 25 5.57 15.97 15.64
N ASP A 26 5.45 17.04 14.84
CA ASP A 26 4.23 17.34 14.08
C ASP A 26 3.89 16.19 13.13
N PHE A 27 4.88 15.66 12.41
CA PHE A 27 4.69 14.49 11.55
C PHE A 27 4.25 13.23 12.33
N TYR A 28 4.86 12.98 13.49
CA TYR A 28 4.46 11.86 14.35
C TYR A 28 3.03 12.03 14.87
N GLU A 29 2.66 13.21 15.34
CA GLU A 29 1.32 13.51 15.86
C GLU A 29 0.23 13.33 14.81
N ASP A 30 0.54 13.63 13.55
CA ASP A 30 -0.35 13.40 12.41
C ASP A 30 -0.43 11.90 12.06
N ILE A 31 0.70 11.26 11.76
CA ILE A 31 0.71 9.88 11.25
C ILE A 31 0.24 8.84 12.30
N LYS A 32 0.35 9.12 13.59
CA LYS A 32 -0.17 8.22 14.63
C LYS A 32 -1.69 8.10 14.61
N GLN A 33 -2.40 9.07 14.03
CA GLN A 33 -3.85 9.07 13.88
C GLN A 33 -4.31 8.15 12.74
N ARG A 34 -3.39 7.75 11.85
CA ARG A 34 -3.71 6.86 10.73
C ARG A 34 -4.22 5.50 11.24
N ARG A 35 -5.39 5.11 10.76
CA ARG A 35 -6.03 3.84 11.08
C ARG A 35 -6.34 3.04 9.81
N THR A 36 -6.37 1.73 9.94
CA THR A 36 -6.94 0.84 8.93
C THR A 36 -8.45 0.87 9.02
N VAL A 37 -9.13 1.32 7.97
CA VAL A 37 -10.60 1.51 7.92
C VAL A 37 -11.20 0.49 6.96
N ARG A 38 -12.34 -0.10 7.34
CA ARG A 38 -13.08 -1.09 6.53
C ARG A 38 -14.48 -0.62 6.14
N HIS A 39 -14.90 0.54 6.63
CA HIS A 39 -16.18 1.16 6.29
C HIS A 39 -15.92 2.43 5.49
N PHE A 40 -16.14 2.34 4.18
CA PHE A 40 -15.87 3.42 3.25
C PHE A 40 -17.17 4.10 2.82
N SER A 41 -17.07 5.38 2.50
CA SER A 41 -18.08 6.13 1.79
C SER A 41 -17.86 5.98 0.28
N ASN A 42 -18.92 5.99 -0.50
CA ASN A 42 -18.86 6.04 -1.97
C ASN A 42 -18.60 7.47 -2.51
N LYS A 43 -18.31 8.43 -1.63
CA LYS A 43 -17.99 9.82 -2.01
C LYS A 43 -16.80 9.81 -2.95
N SER A 44 -16.92 10.50 -4.08
CA SER A 44 -15.86 10.62 -5.06
C SER A 44 -14.64 11.34 -4.49
N VAL A 45 -13.46 10.88 -4.90
CA VAL A 45 -12.17 11.51 -4.62
C VAL A 45 -11.61 12.04 -5.93
N PRO A 46 -11.10 13.28 -6.00
CA PRO A 46 -10.50 13.80 -7.22
C PRO A 46 -9.31 12.93 -7.67
N GLU A 47 -9.28 12.57 -8.94
CA GLU A 47 -8.21 11.72 -9.50
C GLU A 47 -6.82 12.31 -9.29
N GLU A 48 -6.69 13.64 -9.33
CA GLU A 48 -5.41 14.32 -9.11
C GLU A 48 -4.84 14.09 -7.72
N VAL A 49 -5.66 13.89 -6.69
CA VAL A 49 -5.22 13.50 -5.35
C VAL A 49 -4.52 12.14 -5.41
N ILE A 50 -5.13 11.16 -6.09
CA ILE A 50 -4.55 9.82 -6.25
C ILE A 50 -3.24 9.90 -7.04
N LYS A 51 -3.19 10.67 -8.14
CA LYS A 51 -1.98 10.90 -8.93
C LYS A 51 -0.85 11.48 -8.09
N ASN A 52 -1.13 12.48 -7.25
CA ASN A 52 -0.11 13.09 -6.39
C ASN A 52 0.40 12.11 -5.32
N CYS A 53 -0.47 11.30 -4.72
CA CYS A 53 -0.05 10.26 -3.78
C CYS A 53 0.84 9.20 -4.47
N LEU A 54 0.51 8.81 -5.71
CA LEU A 54 1.32 7.88 -6.50
C LEU A 54 2.67 8.49 -6.92
N ARG A 55 2.71 9.78 -7.28
CA ARG A 55 3.98 10.50 -7.53
C ARG A 55 4.87 10.46 -6.29
N ALA A 56 4.30 10.70 -5.11
CA ALA A 56 5.04 10.59 -3.84
C ALA A 56 5.58 9.17 -3.62
N ALA A 57 4.75 8.13 -3.83
CA ALA A 57 5.18 6.74 -3.74
C ALA A 57 6.31 6.41 -4.72
N GLY A 58 6.25 6.95 -5.94
CA GLY A 58 7.27 6.77 -6.98
C GLY A 58 8.62 7.40 -6.65
N THR A 59 8.74 8.24 -5.62
CA THR A 59 10.02 8.78 -5.12
C THR A 59 10.74 7.84 -4.16
N ALA A 60 10.18 6.68 -3.85
CA ALA A 60 10.78 5.71 -2.96
C ALA A 60 12.18 5.29 -3.44
N PRO A 61 13.14 5.07 -2.53
CA PRO A 61 14.40 4.44 -2.89
C PRO A 61 14.19 2.99 -3.33
N SER A 62 15.02 2.51 -4.23
CA SER A 62 14.99 1.12 -4.69
C SER A 62 16.38 0.59 -5.01
N GLY A 63 16.56 -0.73 -4.99
CA GLY A 63 17.83 -1.36 -5.34
C GLY A 63 18.29 -0.91 -6.74
N ALA A 64 19.48 -0.35 -6.84
CA ALA A 64 20.06 0.22 -8.06
C ALA A 64 19.13 1.21 -8.83
N ASN A 65 18.17 1.82 -8.13
CA ASN A 65 17.14 2.70 -8.69
C ASN A 65 16.28 2.03 -9.78
N LEU A 66 16.04 0.71 -9.65
CA LEU A 66 15.30 -0.06 -10.66
C LEU A 66 13.78 0.10 -10.55
N GLN A 67 13.26 0.63 -9.43
CA GLN A 67 11.86 1.01 -9.25
C GLN A 67 10.87 -0.13 -9.60
N PRO A 68 10.97 -1.29 -8.93
CA PRO A 68 10.30 -2.55 -9.30
C PRO A 68 8.82 -2.59 -8.91
N TRP A 69 8.16 -1.47 -8.89
CA TRP A 69 6.73 -1.36 -8.58
C TRP A 69 5.91 -1.07 -9.84
N GLN A 70 4.70 -1.63 -9.85
CA GLN A 70 3.64 -1.25 -10.77
C GLN A 70 2.37 -0.99 -9.97
N PHE A 71 1.77 0.18 -10.17
CA PHE A 71 0.51 0.55 -9.56
C PHE A 71 -0.60 0.52 -10.60
N VAL A 72 -1.67 -0.20 -10.32
CA VAL A 72 -2.86 -0.24 -11.17
C VAL A 72 -4.02 0.36 -10.38
N VAL A 73 -4.51 1.51 -10.83
CA VAL A 73 -5.62 2.23 -10.19
C VAL A 73 -6.94 1.76 -10.79
N VAL A 74 -7.86 1.32 -9.95
CA VAL A 74 -9.16 0.80 -10.34
C VAL A 74 -10.26 1.66 -9.72
N SER A 75 -11.08 2.30 -10.55
CA SER A 75 -12.28 3.04 -10.17
C SER A 75 -13.54 2.47 -10.82
N ASP A 76 -13.40 1.67 -11.89
CA ASP A 76 -14.52 1.03 -12.57
C ASP A 76 -15.24 0.05 -11.65
N ILE A 77 -16.56 0.23 -11.51
CA ILE A 77 -17.38 -0.56 -10.58
C ILE A 77 -17.47 -2.05 -10.98
N LYS A 78 -17.41 -2.37 -12.28
CA LYS A 78 -17.47 -3.75 -12.76
C LYS A 78 -16.17 -4.48 -12.40
N ILE A 79 -15.03 -3.83 -12.65
CA ILE A 79 -13.71 -4.37 -12.30
C ILE A 79 -13.58 -4.52 -10.77
N LYS A 80 -14.02 -3.51 -9.99
CA LYS A 80 -14.04 -3.62 -8.51
C LYS A 80 -14.89 -4.81 -8.04
N LYS A 81 -16.04 -5.07 -8.68
CA LYS A 81 -16.89 -6.21 -8.38
C LYS A 81 -16.17 -7.54 -8.67
N GLU A 82 -15.51 -7.66 -9.82
CA GLU A 82 -14.72 -8.85 -10.15
C GLU A 82 -13.60 -9.08 -9.13
N ILE A 83 -12.87 -8.03 -8.75
CA ILE A 83 -11.84 -8.08 -7.71
C ILE A 83 -12.44 -8.53 -6.38
N ARG A 84 -13.61 -8.00 -5.98
CA ARG A 84 -14.30 -8.42 -4.76
C ARG A 84 -14.61 -9.91 -4.78
N LEU A 85 -15.24 -10.40 -5.86
CA LEU A 85 -15.62 -11.81 -5.98
C LEU A 85 -14.39 -12.73 -5.94
N GLY A 86 -13.29 -12.35 -6.62
CA GLY A 86 -12.03 -13.07 -6.55
C GLY A 86 -11.46 -13.10 -5.13
N ALA A 87 -11.43 -11.96 -4.45
CA ALA A 87 -10.94 -11.86 -3.08
C ALA A 87 -11.80 -12.67 -2.10
N GLU A 88 -13.13 -12.57 -2.17
CA GLU A 88 -14.05 -13.31 -1.30
C GLU A 88 -13.95 -14.83 -1.49
N LYS A 89 -13.72 -15.28 -2.73
CA LYS A 89 -13.45 -16.70 -3.02
C LYS A 89 -12.20 -17.20 -2.27
N GLU A 90 -11.10 -16.47 -2.36
CA GLU A 90 -9.85 -16.82 -1.68
C GLU A 90 -9.98 -16.73 -0.16
N GLU A 91 -10.65 -15.72 0.34
CA GLU A 91 -10.91 -15.55 1.78
C GLU A 91 -11.80 -16.66 2.34
N LYS A 92 -12.82 -17.11 1.59
CA LYS A 92 -13.66 -18.24 2.01
C LYS A 92 -12.85 -19.52 2.16
N GLU A 93 -11.97 -19.82 1.21
CA GLU A 93 -11.05 -20.96 1.30
C GLU A 93 -10.06 -20.80 2.46
N PHE A 94 -9.55 -19.57 2.68
CA PHE A 94 -8.67 -19.27 3.80
C PHE A 94 -9.36 -19.53 5.14
N TYR A 95 -10.49 -18.88 5.41
CA TYR A 95 -11.21 -19.01 6.70
C TYR A 95 -11.73 -20.42 6.97
N SER A 96 -12.12 -21.17 5.93
CA SER A 96 -12.73 -22.50 6.10
C SER A 96 -11.71 -23.65 6.13
N LYS A 97 -10.54 -23.51 5.49
CA LYS A 97 -9.64 -24.64 5.27
C LYS A 97 -8.15 -24.36 5.54
N ARG A 98 -7.66 -23.15 5.25
CA ARG A 98 -6.21 -22.88 5.20
C ARG A 98 -5.67 -22.19 6.45
N ALA A 99 -6.50 -21.42 7.16
CA ALA A 99 -6.03 -20.62 8.30
C ALA A 99 -5.82 -21.49 9.54
N PRO A 100 -4.63 -21.45 10.17
CA PRO A 100 -4.40 -22.02 11.48
C PRO A 100 -5.29 -21.33 12.54
N LYS A 101 -5.65 -22.06 13.58
CA LYS A 101 -6.52 -21.53 14.67
C LYS A 101 -5.94 -20.27 15.30
N GLU A 102 -4.64 -20.25 15.55
CA GLU A 102 -3.93 -19.11 16.14
C GLU A 102 -4.09 -17.85 15.29
N TRP A 103 -4.08 -18.00 13.96
CA TRP A 103 -4.28 -16.87 13.05
C TRP A 103 -5.73 -16.38 13.08
N LEU A 104 -6.69 -17.29 13.05
CA LEU A 104 -8.11 -16.93 13.19
C LEU A 104 -8.38 -16.20 14.50
N ASP A 105 -7.78 -16.66 15.61
CA ASP A 105 -7.89 -16.01 16.92
C ASP A 105 -7.27 -14.59 16.90
N ALA A 106 -6.15 -14.39 16.20
CA ALA A 106 -5.52 -13.07 16.02
C ALA A 106 -6.38 -12.12 15.16
N LEU A 107 -7.19 -12.64 14.23
CA LEU A 107 -8.06 -11.84 13.36
C LEU A 107 -9.38 -11.42 14.05
N LYS A 108 -9.87 -12.18 15.06
CA LYS A 108 -11.12 -11.89 15.75
C LYS A 108 -11.25 -10.45 16.27
N PRO A 109 -10.22 -9.88 16.95
CA PRO A 109 -10.30 -8.49 17.43
C PRO A 109 -10.34 -7.45 16.31
N LEU A 110 -9.96 -7.82 15.09
CA LEU A 110 -9.95 -6.93 13.93
C LEU A 110 -11.32 -6.87 13.23
N GLY A 111 -12.28 -7.75 13.60
CA GLY A 111 -13.63 -7.79 13.04
C GLY A 111 -13.66 -8.04 11.53
N THR A 112 -12.73 -8.85 11.01
CA THR A 112 -12.66 -9.20 9.58
C THR A 112 -13.20 -10.62 9.35
N ASN A 113 -13.83 -10.81 8.21
CA ASN A 113 -14.41 -12.07 7.75
C ASN A 113 -14.19 -12.23 6.23
N GLU A 114 -14.81 -13.22 5.61
CA GLU A 114 -14.71 -13.50 4.19
C GLU A 114 -15.41 -12.47 3.29
N ILE A 115 -16.34 -11.66 3.82
CA ILE A 115 -17.12 -10.67 3.02
C ILE A 115 -16.34 -9.36 2.93
N LYS A 116 -16.16 -8.84 1.70
CA LYS A 116 -15.29 -7.69 1.41
C LYS A 116 -16.03 -6.59 0.63
N THR A 117 -17.21 -6.18 1.06
CA THR A 117 -18.04 -5.16 0.38
C THR A 117 -17.30 -3.85 0.15
N PHE A 118 -16.37 -3.49 1.04
CA PHE A 118 -15.54 -2.30 0.92
C PHE A 118 -14.73 -2.23 -0.39
N LEU A 119 -14.50 -3.37 -1.06
CA LEU A 119 -13.81 -3.39 -2.36
C LEU A 119 -14.66 -2.79 -3.49
N GLU A 120 -15.99 -2.77 -3.35
CA GLU A 120 -16.88 -2.06 -4.27
C GLU A 120 -17.25 -0.66 -3.77
N GLU A 121 -17.41 -0.49 -2.46
CA GLU A 121 -17.88 0.75 -1.83
C GLU A 121 -16.85 1.89 -1.97
N ALA A 122 -15.58 1.61 -1.72
CA ALA A 122 -14.51 2.60 -1.82
C ALA A 122 -14.37 3.13 -3.26
N PRO A 123 -14.13 4.44 -3.46
CA PRO A 123 -14.01 5.03 -4.79
C PRO A 123 -12.82 4.49 -5.58
N TYR A 124 -11.72 4.13 -4.90
CA TYR A 124 -10.51 3.63 -5.56
C TYR A 124 -9.94 2.38 -4.90
N LEU A 125 -9.48 1.46 -5.74
CA LEU A 125 -8.54 0.41 -5.38
C LEU A 125 -7.22 0.68 -6.10
N ILE A 126 -6.09 0.40 -5.45
CA ILE A 126 -4.78 0.37 -6.10
C ILE A 126 -4.21 -1.03 -5.90
N ALA A 127 -4.17 -1.81 -6.98
CA ALA A 127 -3.44 -3.07 -7.00
C ALA A 127 -1.95 -2.76 -7.21
N ILE A 128 -1.13 -3.21 -6.29
CA ILE A 128 0.31 -2.95 -6.27
C ILE A 128 1.02 -4.25 -6.59
N PHE A 129 1.86 -4.22 -7.61
CA PHE A 129 2.63 -5.36 -8.07
C PHE A 129 4.11 -5.13 -7.85
N SER A 130 4.82 -6.21 -7.55
CA SER A 130 6.27 -6.27 -7.49
C SER A 130 6.79 -6.95 -8.74
N LYS A 131 7.66 -6.25 -9.49
CA LYS A 131 8.33 -6.83 -10.66
C LYS A 131 9.53 -7.64 -10.21
N SER A 132 9.62 -8.90 -10.64
CA SER A 132 10.76 -9.75 -10.35
C SER A 132 11.90 -9.60 -11.38
N TYR A 133 11.55 -9.17 -12.58
CA TYR A 133 12.48 -8.84 -13.68
C TYR A 133 11.78 -7.89 -14.68
N ASP A 134 12.56 -7.13 -15.41
CA ASP A 134 12.11 -6.45 -16.63
C ASP A 134 12.50 -7.25 -17.88
N VAL A 135 11.80 -6.99 -18.99
CA VAL A 135 12.10 -7.57 -20.29
C VAL A 135 12.53 -6.43 -21.22
N LEU A 136 13.76 -6.51 -21.70
CA LEU A 136 14.27 -5.56 -22.70
C LEU A 136 13.61 -5.79 -24.07
N PRO A 137 13.68 -4.80 -24.99
CA PRO A 137 13.15 -4.95 -26.35
C PRO A 137 13.73 -6.15 -27.13
N ASN A 138 14.95 -6.59 -26.78
CA ASN A 138 15.58 -7.78 -27.36
C ASN A 138 15.14 -9.10 -26.70
N GLY A 139 14.21 -9.06 -25.73
CA GLY A 139 13.72 -10.23 -25.01
C GLY A 139 14.58 -10.66 -23.80
N GLU A 140 15.71 -10.01 -23.56
CA GLU A 140 16.58 -10.28 -22.40
C GLU A 140 15.89 -9.87 -21.10
N LYS A 141 16.06 -10.70 -20.04
CA LYS A 141 15.51 -10.43 -18.71
C LYS A 141 16.55 -9.77 -17.82
N ILE A 142 16.20 -8.61 -17.26
CA ILE A 142 17.00 -7.92 -16.24
C ILE A 142 16.37 -8.19 -14.87
N LYS A 143 17.11 -8.87 -13.98
CA LYS A 143 16.68 -9.14 -12.62
C LYS A 143 16.55 -7.85 -11.81
N GLN A 144 15.48 -7.74 -11.04
CA GLN A 144 15.28 -6.67 -10.07
C GLN A 144 16.00 -6.99 -8.76
N TYR A 145 16.58 -5.95 -8.13
CA TYR A 145 17.26 -6.08 -6.83
C TYR A 145 16.35 -5.60 -5.70
N TYR A 146 16.20 -6.41 -4.65
CA TYR A 146 15.37 -6.09 -3.48
C TYR A 146 13.95 -5.62 -3.85
N PRO A 147 13.22 -6.36 -4.72
CA PRO A 147 11.95 -5.87 -5.24
C PRO A 147 10.89 -5.74 -4.14
N LEU A 148 10.80 -6.68 -3.20
CA LEU A 148 9.78 -6.65 -2.14
C LEU A 148 10.03 -5.53 -1.14
N GLU A 149 11.28 -5.32 -0.73
CA GLU A 149 11.68 -4.23 0.17
C GLU A 149 11.41 -2.88 -0.47
N SER A 150 11.79 -2.71 -1.73
CA SER A 150 11.57 -1.47 -2.49
C SER A 150 10.07 -1.15 -2.63
N VAL A 151 9.25 -2.14 -2.99
CA VAL A 151 7.79 -1.98 -3.10
C VAL A 151 7.18 -1.70 -1.73
N GLY A 152 7.65 -2.36 -0.66
CA GLY A 152 7.22 -2.10 0.71
C GLY A 152 7.46 -0.66 1.15
N ILE A 153 8.63 -0.08 0.83
CA ILE A 153 8.95 1.33 1.09
C ILE A 153 8.01 2.25 0.31
N ALA A 154 7.80 1.99 -0.98
CA ALA A 154 6.88 2.76 -1.83
C ALA A 154 5.44 2.70 -1.28
N CYS A 155 4.97 1.54 -0.82
CA CYS A 155 3.67 1.39 -0.16
C CYS A 155 3.57 2.21 1.13
N GLY A 156 4.62 2.24 1.95
CA GLY A 156 4.66 3.05 3.17
C GLY A 156 4.50 4.55 2.87
N ILE A 157 5.22 5.05 1.87
CA ILE A 157 5.10 6.45 1.40
C ILE A 157 3.70 6.72 0.84
N LEU A 158 3.15 5.80 0.02
CA LEU A 158 1.79 5.92 -0.52
C LEU A 158 0.74 6.05 0.59
N ILE A 159 0.81 5.19 1.60
CA ILE A 159 -0.13 5.17 2.73
C ILE A 159 -0.02 6.48 3.53
N ALA A 160 1.19 6.99 3.75
CA ALA A 160 1.41 8.26 4.41
C ALA A 160 0.86 9.45 3.59
N ALA A 161 1.09 9.47 2.28
CA ALA A 161 0.58 10.49 1.38
C ALA A 161 -0.96 10.51 1.33
N ILE A 162 -1.60 9.34 1.29
CA ILE A 162 -3.06 9.19 1.34
C ILE A 162 -3.61 9.75 2.65
N HIS A 163 -2.98 9.45 3.79
CA HIS A 163 -3.37 9.96 5.09
C HIS A 163 -3.23 11.49 5.14
N ASN A 164 -2.09 12.02 4.70
CA ASN A 164 -1.83 13.46 4.63
C ASN A 164 -2.85 14.18 3.72
N ALA A 165 -3.38 13.51 2.70
CA ALA A 165 -4.44 14.05 1.84
C ALA A 165 -5.85 14.00 2.48
N GLY A 166 -5.99 13.56 3.74
CA GLY A 166 -7.26 13.46 4.45
C GLY A 166 -8.11 12.25 4.06
N LEU A 167 -7.50 11.23 3.46
CA LEU A 167 -8.16 9.99 3.08
C LEU A 167 -7.79 8.85 4.02
N VAL A 168 -8.64 7.82 4.06
CA VAL A 168 -8.37 6.59 4.80
C VAL A 168 -8.04 5.45 3.84
N SER A 169 -7.33 4.45 4.37
CA SER A 169 -6.94 3.29 3.57
C SER A 169 -7.02 1.99 4.35
N LEU A 170 -7.13 0.91 3.59
CA LEU A 170 -7.00 -0.47 4.07
C LEU A 170 -6.00 -1.21 3.18
N THR A 171 -5.01 -1.82 3.80
CA THR A 171 -4.18 -2.83 3.14
C THR A 171 -4.91 -4.18 3.15
N HIS A 172 -5.14 -4.75 1.98
CA HIS A 172 -5.82 -6.03 1.81
C HIS A 172 -4.93 -7.00 1.02
N THR A 173 -4.74 -8.18 1.57
CA THR A 173 -3.83 -9.20 1.03
C THR A 173 -4.48 -10.59 1.06
N PRO A 174 -5.55 -10.81 0.28
CA PRO A 174 -6.10 -12.14 0.10
C PRO A 174 -5.01 -13.05 -0.49
N SER A 175 -4.90 -14.28 -0.03
CA SER A 175 -3.84 -15.17 -0.50
C SER A 175 -4.42 -16.49 -1.02
N PRO A 176 -4.06 -16.89 -2.27
CA PRO A 176 -3.24 -16.18 -3.27
C PRO A 176 -3.94 -14.97 -3.88
N MET A 177 -3.17 -14.07 -4.53
CA MET A 177 -3.70 -12.88 -5.20
C MET A 177 -3.60 -12.96 -6.74
N ASP A 178 -3.30 -14.13 -7.31
CA ASP A 178 -3.04 -14.29 -8.75
C ASP A 178 -4.26 -13.91 -9.62
N PHE A 179 -5.47 -13.96 -9.06
CA PHE A 179 -6.69 -13.46 -9.71
C PHE A 179 -6.58 -11.99 -10.14
N LEU A 180 -5.75 -11.17 -9.46
CA LEU A 180 -5.50 -9.78 -9.85
C LEU A 180 -4.76 -9.68 -11.18
N ASN A 181 -3.84 -10.62 -11.48
CA ASN A 181 -3.17 -10.64 -12.79
C ASN A 181 -4.17 -10.93 -13.91
N GLU A 182 -5.10 -11.85 -13.69
CA GLU A 182 -6.11 -12.23 -14.67
C GLU A 182 -7.10 -11.08 -14.91
N ILE A 183 -7.69 -10.52 -13.83
CA ILE A 183 -8.70 -9.44 -13.93
C ILE A 183 -8.09 -8.16 -14.51
N LEU A 184 -6.84 -7.84 -14.18
CA LEU A 184 -6.19 -6.57 -14.56
C LEU A 184 -5.25 -6.72 -15.76
N ASP A 185 -5.22 -7.88 -16.42
CA ASP A 185 -4.36 -8.21 -17.56
C ASP A 185 -2.89 -7.86 -17.28
N ARG A 186 -2.34 -8.38 -16.17
CA ARG A 186 -0.96 -8.10 -15.79
C ARG A 186 -0.02 -9.25 -16.16
N PRO A 187 1.19 -8.92 -16.66
CA PRO A 187 2.15 -9.93 -17.11
C PRO A 187 2.71 -10.75 -15.93
N LYS A 188 3.19 -11.96 -16.22
CA LYS A 188 3.69 -12.92 -15.20
C LYS A 188 4.89 -12.44 -14.37
N ASN A 189 5.65 -11.45 -14.85
CA ASN A 189 6.75 -10.84 -14.08
C ASN A 189 6.27 -9.83 -13.04
N GLU A 190 5.00 -9.43 -13.07
CA GLU A 190 4.35 -8.59 -12.08
C GLU A 190 3.59 -9.49 -11.09
N ARG A 191 4.12 -9.62 -9.87
CA ARG A 191 3.50 -10.40 -8.80
C ARG A 191 2.68 -9.48 -7.92
N PRO A 192 1.41 -9.80 -7.64
CA PRO A 192 0.60 -9.02 -6.71
C PRO A 192 1.30 -8.96 -5.34
N PHE A 193 1.43 -7.75 -4.82
CA PHE A 193 2.06 -7.50 -3.53
C PHE A 193 1.04 -7.09 -2.47
N LEU A 194 0.11 -6.19 -2.85
CA LEU A 194 -0.86 -5.60 -1.95
C LEU A 194 -1.99 -4.95 -2.75
N LEU A 195 -3.22 -5.10 -2.28
CA LEU A 195 -4.37 -4.31 -2.73
C LEU A 195 -4.67 -3.23 -1.69
N LEU A 196 -4.58 -1.96 -2.10
CA LEU A 196 -4.86 -0.81 -1.24
C LEU A 196 -6.23 -0.24 -1.58
N VAL A 197 -7.12 -0.21 -0.58
CA VAL A 197 -8.46 0.36 -0.68
C VAL A 197 -8.40 1.79 -0.17
N ILE A 198 -8.97 2.76 -0.89
CA ILE A 198 -8.81 4.19 -0.61
C ILE A 198 -10.13 4.93 -0.78
N GLY A 199 -10.43 5.82 0.15
CA GLY A 199 -11.60 6.70 0.08
C GLY A 199 -11.78 7.52 1.33
N TYR A 200 -12.96 8.13 1.45
CA TYR A 200 -13.41 8.73 2.70
C TYR A 200 -14.00 7.64 3.61
N PRO A 201 -13.88 7.76 4.94
CA PRO A 201 -14.60 6.87 5.84
C PRO A 201 -16.11 7.08 5.72
N ALA A 202 -16.90 6.04 5.96
CA ALA A 202 -18.33 6.18 6.17
C ALA A 202 -18.60 7.05 7.43
N LYS A 203 -19.77 7.67 7.51
CA LYS A 203 -20.13 8.58 8.60
C LYS A 203 -20.06 7.92 10.00
N ASP A 204 -20.36 6.63 10.05
CA ASP A 204 -20.37 5.79 11.25
C ASP A 204 -19.22 4.79 11.30
N ALA A 205 -18.16 5.02 10.52
CA ALA A 205 -17.01 4.14 10.44
C ALA A 205 -16.39 3.89 11.82
N LYS A 206 -16.20 2.61 12.13
CA LYS A 206 -15.55 2.16 13.35
C LYS A 206 -14.23 1.47 13.02
N VAL A 207 -13.31 1.55 13.95
CA VAL A 207 -12.01 0.87 13.86
C VAL A 207 -11.76 0.05 15.13
N PRO A 208 -11.06 -1.09 15.04
CA PRO A 208 -10.74 -1.89 16.23
C PRO A 208 -9.98 -1.06 17.28
N ASP A 209 -10.29 -1.23 18.56
CA ASP A 209 -9.51 -0.62 19.65
C ASP A 209 -8.24 -1.44 19.88
N ILE A 210 -7.19 -1.11 19.12
CA ILE A 210 -5.89 -1.76 19.19
C ILE A 210 -4.80 -0.73 19.50
N LYS A 211 -3.84 -1.14 20.32
CA LYS A 211 -2.67 -0.32 20.69
C LYS A 211 -1.46 -0.68 19.83
N LYS A 212 -0.67 0.32 19.51
CA LYS A 212 0.66 0.12 18.92
C LYS A 212 1.66 -0.13 20.04
N LYS A 213 2.74 -0.84 19.74
CA LYS A 213 3.89 -0.97 20.64
C LYS A 213 4.44 0.41 20.98
N ASN A 214 4.92 0.59 22.20
CA ASN A 214 5.58 1.81 22.59
C ASN A 214 7.03 1.86 22.07
N LEU A 215 7.66 3.03 22.11
CA LEU A 215 9.00 3.22 21.54
C LEU A 215 10.03 2.24 22.12
N LYS A 216 9.98 1.94 23.41
CA LYS A 216 10.95 1.06 24.09
C LYS A 216 10.86 -0.41 23.62
N GLU A 217 9.70 -0.81 23.04
CA GLU A 217 9.50 -2.18 22.51
C GLU A 217 10.02 -2.34 21.08
N ILE A 218 10.34 -1.26 20.38
CA ILE A 218 10.72 -1.26 18.95
C ILE A 218 12.07 -0.59 18.67
N VAL A 219 12.71 0.01 19.67
CA VAL A 219 13.98 0.77 19.50
C VAL A 219 14.97 0.40 20.58
N SER A 220 16.22 0.24 20.19
CA SER A 220 17.39 0.19 21.07
C SER A 220 18.34 1.31 20.69
N PHE A 221 18.77 2.10 21.67
CA PHE A 221 19.85 3.06 21.52
C PHE A 221 21.11 2.44 22.13
N ILE A 222 22.19 2.41 21.33
CA ILE A 222 23.49 1.80 21.70
C ILE A 222 24.54 2.88 21.76
#